data_73bb7e4106e4051d45990bf559cfde16
#
_entry.id   73bb7e4106e4051d45990bf559cfde16
#
_cell.length_a   1.000
_cell.length_b   1.000
_cell.length_c   1.000
_cell.angle_alpha   90.00
_cell.angle_beta   90.00
_cell.angle_gamma   90.00
#
_symmetry.space_group_name_H-M   'P 1'
#
loop_
_entity.id
_entity.type
_entity.pdbx_description
1 polymer ?
#
loop_
_entity_poly.entity_id
_entity_poly.type
_entity_poly.pdbx_seq_one_letter_code
_entity_poly.pdbx_strand_id
1 'polypeptide(L)'
;MIADFFSLENLSALITLTAMELVLGIDNIVFIAIVTSKLPIRAQASARRVGLAMALVFRIALLSLLFIMTHFTKPLVTILGQEFSIRDVILIAGGLFLIAKATHEIHVKIEGRRPDEDGKAKAVAGFRTAVIQIALIDIVFSLDSIITAIGMARHIGVMIVAVVLAVIFMMFFSGAVAGFIERHPTIKMLALSFLLLVGVALVADGFGKHIDRGYIYFAMGFSVFVEWLNIKAHARR
;
A
#
# COMPACT_ATOMS: atom_id res chain seq x y z
N MET A 1 -26.88 3.95 -20.62
CA MET A 1 -25.44 4.00 -20.25
C MET A 1 -25.14 5.04 -19.16
N ILE A 2 -25.46 6.35 -19.32
CA ILE A 2 -25.24 7.36 -18.24
C ILE A 2 -26.27 7.18 -17.10
N ALA A 3 -27.54 6.89 -17.41
CA ALA A 3 -28.58 6.64 -16.42
C ALA A 3 -28.30 5.40 -15.53
N ASP A 4 -27.72 4.35 -16.13
CA ASP A 4 -27.36 3.13 -15.39
C ASP A 4 -26.20 3.36 -14.41
N PHE A 5 -25.27 4.29 -14.72
CA PHE A 5 -24.17 4.65 -13.84
C PHE A 5 -24.65 5.26 -12.51
N PHE A 6 -25.75 6.01 -12.55
CA PHE A 6 -26.36 6.63 -11.36
C PHE A 6 -27.44 5.75 -10.70
N SER A 7 -27.49 4.46 -11.02
CA SER A 7 -28.36 3.53 -10.30
C SER A 7 -27.94 3.43 -8.83
N LEU A 8 -28.90 3.15 -7.94
CA LEU A 8 -28.63 2.99 -6.51
C LEU A 8 -27.60 1.85 -6.25
N GLU A 9 -27.61 0.80 -7.07
CA GLU A 9 -26.67 -0.30 -7.03
C GLU A 9 -25.24 0.16 -7.34
N ASN A 10 -25.04 0.92 -8.42
CA ASN A 10 -23.73 1.44 -8.81
C ASN A 10 -23.20 2.52 -7.85
N LEU A 11 -24.09 3.33 -7.29
CA LEU A 11 -23.70 4.33 -6.28
C LEU A 11 -23.26 3.65 -4.97
N SER A 12 -23.99 2.63 -4.52
CA SER A 12 -23.58 1.85 -3.35
C SER A 12 -22.26 1.11 -3.57
N ALA A 13 -22.06 0.52 -4.76
CA ALA A 13 -20.80 -0.12 -5.14
C ALA A 13 -19.65 0.90 -5.16
N LEU A 14 -19.87 2.10 -5.74
CA LEU A 14 -18.88 3.17 -5.76
C LEU A 14 -18.43 3.59 -4.36
N ILE A 15 -19.39 3.82 -3.46
CA ILE A 15 -19.10 4.22 -2.07
C ILE A 15 -18.34 3.10 -1.36
N THR A 16 -18.81 1.86 -1.47
CA THR A 16 -18.20 0.71 -0.80
C THR A 16 -16.78 0.45 -1.33
N LEU A 17 -16.58 0.46 -2.66
CA LEU A 17 -15.27 0.28 -3.26
C LEU A 17 -14.32 1.42 -2.90
N THR A 18 -14.80 2.68 -2.92
CA THR A 18 -13.96 3.82 -2.51
C THR A 18 -13.55 3.69 -1.05
N ALA A 19 -14.47 3.33 -0.15
CA ALA A 19 -14.18 3.12 1.26
C ALA A 19 -13.18 1.97 1.46
N MET A 20 -13.36 0.85 0.75
CA MET A 20 -12.43 -0.28 0.76
C MET A 20 -11.03 0.14 0.29
N GLU A 21 -10.95 0.83 -0.86
CA GLU A 21 -9.67 1.32 -1.40
C GLU A 21 -8.98 2.31 -0.45
N LEU A 22 -9.73 3.14 0.27
CA LEU A 22 -9.18 4.03 1.29
C LEU A 22 -8.62 3.26 2.49
N VAL A 23 -9.33 2.25 2.98
CA VAL A 23 -8.87 1.41 4.10
C VAL A 23 -7.61 0.66 3.71
N LEU A 24 -7.61 0.00 2.53
CA LEU A 24 -6.44 -0.70 1.98
C LEU A 24 -5.29 0.28 1.63
N GLY A 25 -5.62 1.53 1.29
CA GLY A 25 -4.67 2.58 0.96
C GLY A 25 -3.90 3.15 2.16
N ILE A 26 -4.33 2.88 3.40
CA ILE A 26 -3.62 3.32 4.61
C ILE A 26 -2.19 2.75 4.62
N ASP A 27 -2.04 1.47 4.34
CA ASP A 27 -0.74 0.80 4.30
C ASP A 27 0.16 1.39 3.21
N ASN A 28 -0.42 1.73 2.06
CA ASN A 28 0.27 2.41 0.96
C ASN A 28 0.78 3.79 1.38
N ILE A 29 -0.06 4.60 2.07
CA ILE A 29 0.35 5.93 2.56
C ILE A 29 1.50 5.81 3.58
N VAL A 30 1.42 4.85 4.49
CA VAL A 30 2.46 4.57 5.49
C VAL A 30 3.77 4.18 4.81
N PHE A 31 3.73 3.25 3.84
CA PHE A 31 4.89 2.85 3.07
C PHE A 31 5.51 4.03 2.29
N ILE A 32 4.67 4.82 1.61
CA ILE A 32 5.11 6.01 0.88
C ILE A 32 5.81 7.00 1.82
N ALA A 33 5.25 7.23 3.02
CA ALA A 33 5.84 8.10 4.02
C ALA A 33 7.24 7.62 4.44
N ILE A 34 7.40 6.31 4.70
CA ILE A 34 8.67 5.71 5.09
C ILE A 34 9.71 5.80 3.98
N VAL A 35 9.33 5.46 2.73
CA VAL A 35 10.26 5.48 1.60
C VAL A 35 10.69 6.90 1.28
N THR A 36 9.76 7.86 1.28
CA THR A 36 10.06 9.26 0.94
C THR A 36 10.81 9.99 2.06
N SER A 37 10.71 9.56 3.32
CA SER A 37 11.42 10.19 4.44
C SER A 37 12.96 10.14 4.30
N LYS A 38 13.49 9.27 3.44
CA LYS A 38 14.92 9.18 3.12
C LYS A 38 15.40 10.20 2.09
N LEU A 39 14.46 10.84 1.41
CA LEU A 39 14.78 11.85 0.41
C LEU A 39 15.00 13.22 1.05
N PRO A 40 15.77 14.10 0.41
CA PRO A 40 15.83 15.50 0.81
C PRO A 40 14.43 16.11 0.90
N ILE A 41 14.17 16.94 1.91
CA ILE A 41 12.84 17.50 2.21
C ILE A 41 12.16 18.11 0.97
N ARG A 42 12.94 18.80 0.11
CA ARG A 42 12.43 19.40 -1.13
C ARG A 42 11.94 18.37 -2.16
N ALA A 43 12.43 17.14 -2.12
CA ALA A 43 12.08 16.07 -3.06
C ALA A 43 10.94 15.18 -2.56
N GLN A 44 10.69 15.14 -1.25
CA GLN A 44 9.71 14.24 -0.63
C GLN A 44 8.30 14.43 -1.20
N ALA A 45 7.80 15.68 -1.25
CA ALA A 45 6.45 15.96 -1.74
C ALA A 45 6.28 15.59 -3.22
N SER A 46 7.31 15.84 -4.04
CA SER A 46 7.30 15.46 -5.46
C SER A 46 7.34 13.94 -5.63
N ALA A 47 8.17 13.24 -4.85
CA ALA A 47 8.26 11.78 -4.90
C ALA A 47 6.92 11.12 -4.52
N ARG A 48 6.23 11.62 -3.48
CA ARG A 48 4.89 11.15 -3.11
C ARG A 48 3.88 11.33 -4.24
N ARG A 49 3.81 12.54 -4.82
CA ARG A 49 2.85 12.83 -5.91
C ARG A 49 3.14 12.00 -7.16
N VAL A 50 4.39 11.93 -7.60
CA VAL A 50 4.79 11.15 -8.77
C VAL A 50 4.58 9.67 -8.53
N GLY A 51 4.96 9.16 -7.34
CA GLY A 51 4.74 7.77 -6.97
C GLY A 51 3.26 7.38 -6.98
N LEU A 52 2.39 8.19 -6.35
CA LEU A 52 0.94 7.96 -6.36
C LEU A 52 0.32 8.10 -7.76
N ALA A 53 0.79 9.03 -8.58
CA ALA A 53 0.30 9.16 -9.96
C ALA A 53 0.71 7.94 -10.81
N MET A 54 1.93 7.44 -10.68
CA MET A 54 2.35 6.20 -11.34
C MET A 54 1.57 5.00 -10.82
N ALA A 55 1.38 4.90 -9.51
CA ALA A 55 0.55 3.87 -8.88
C ALA A 55 -0.87 3.88 -9.47
N LEU A 56 -1.50 5.05 -9.61
CA LEU A 56 -2.82 5.18 -10.25
C LEU A 56 -2.84 4.64 -11.68
N VAL A 57 -1.83 5.01 -12.49
CA VAL A 57 -1.75 4.54 -13.88
C VAL A 57 -1.61 3.02 -13.93
N PHE A 58 -0.70 2.43 -13.13
CA PHE A 58 -0.53 0.98 -13.07
C PHE A 58 -1.77 0.26 -12.55
N ARG A 59 -2.46 0.84 -11.55
CA ARG A 59 -3.69 0.28 -10.99
C ARG A 59 -4.83 0.27 -12.02
N ILE A 60 -5.02 1.35 -12.76
CA ILE A 60 -6.02 1.41 -13.84
C ILE A 60 -5.66 0.43 -14.96
N ALA A 61 -4.39 0.35 -15.34
CA ALA A 61 -3.92 -0.59 -16.34
C ALA A 61 -4.15 -2.05 -15.90
N LEU A 62 -3.79 -2.37 -14.65
CA LEU A 62 -3.97 -3.71 -14.08
C LEU A 62 -5.46 -4.08 -13.94
N LEU A 63 -6.29 -3.14 -13.46
CA LEU A 63 -7.73 -3.30 -13.38
C LEU A 63 -8.35 -3.58 -14.77
N SER A 64 -7.96 -2.80 -15.78
CA SER A 64 -8.44 -2.99 -17.16
C SER A 64 -7.98 -4.33 -17.72
N LEU A 65 -6.74 -4.71 -17.48
CA LEU A 65 -6.18 -5.98 -17.91
C LEU A 65 -6.91 -7.16 -17.26
N LEU A 66 -7.09 -7.12 -15.92
CA LEU A 66 -7.76 -8.19 -15.18
C LEU A 66 -9.24 -8.29 -15.50
N PHE A 67 -9.90 -7.17 -15.77
CA PHE A 67 -11.30 -7.16 -16.20
C PHE A 67 -11.49 -7.86 -17.56
N ILE A 68 -10.52 -7.72 -18.48
CA ILE A 68 -10.53 -8.38 -19.79
C ILE A 68 -10.11 -9.85 -19.67
N MET A 69 -9.14 -10.12 -18.79
CA MET A 69 -8.53 -11.45 -18.64
C MET A 69 -9.03 -12.15 -17.38
N THR A 70 -10.17 -12.85 -17.46
CA THR A 70 -10.70 -13.70 -16.38
C THR A 70 -9.80 -14.90 -16.01
N HIS A 71 -8.56 -14.94 -16.49
CA HIS A 71 -7.70 -16.14 -16.46
C HIS A 71 -6.50 -16.04 -15.50
N PHE A 72 -6.31 -14.93 -14.79
CA PHE A 72 -5.15 -14.72 -13.91
C PHE A 72 -5.08 -15.63 -12.67
N THR A 73 -6.19 -16.28 -12.35
CA THR A 73 -6.28 -17.25 -11.25
C THR A 73 -5.99 -18.70 -11.70
N LYS A 74 -5.71 -18.92 -13.01
CA LYS A 74 -5.35 -20.26 -13.48
C LYS A 74 -3.97 -20.65 -12.98
N PRO A 75 -3.76 -21.92 -12.54
CA PRO A 75 -2.47 -22.39 -12.11
C PRO A 75 -1.47 -22.33 -13.27
N LEU A 76 -0.31 -21.75 -13.00
CA LEU A 76 0.83 -21.71 -13.94
C LEU A 76 1.76 -22.88 -13.73
N VAL A 77 2.05 -23.22 -12.47
CA VAL A 77 3.03 -24.23 -12.09
C VAL A 77 2.53 -24.96 -10.85
N THR A 78 2.71 -26.28 -10.83
CA THR A 78 2.46 -27.10 -9.66
C THR A 78 3.79 -27.48 -9.02
N ILE A 79 4.04 -26.99 -7.80
CA ILE A 79 5.26 -27.30 -7.03
C ILE A 79 4.86 -28.05 -5.76
N LEU A 80 5.42 -29.23 -5.53
CA LEU A 80 5.15 -30.08 -4.37
C LEU A 80 3.65 -30.35 -4.13
N GLY A 81 2.86 -30.46 -5.20
CA GLY A 81 1.41 -30.72 -5.11
C GLY A 81 0.55 -29.48 -4.84
N GLN A 82 1.14 -28.28 -4.74
CA GLN A 82 0.43 -27.01 -4.69
C GLN A 82 0.45 -26.30 -6.04
N GLU A 83 -0.70 -25.82 -6.45
CA GLU A 83 -0.87 -25.04 -7.69
C GLU A 83 -0.64 -23.57 -7.40
N PHE A 84 0.31 -22.96 -8.12
CA PHE A 84 0.60 -21.53 -8.00
C PHE A 84 0.14 -20.78 -9.25
N SER A 85 -0.63 -19.72 -9.03
CA SER A 85 -1.02 -18.76 -10.06
C SER A 85 0.00 -17.62 -10.17
N ILE A 86 -0.12 -16.78 -11.20
CA ILE A 86 0.66 -15.52 -11.31
C ILE A 86 0.44 -14.64 -10.08
N ARG A 87 -0.80 -14.55 -9.60
CA ARG A 87 -1.17 -13.82 -8.40
C ARG A 87 -0.35 -14.27 -7.19
N ASP A 88 -0.27 -15.58 -6.96
CA ASP A 88 0.39 -16.13 -5.78
C ASP A 88 1.90 -15.83 -5.79
N VAL A 89 2.53 -15.94 -6.95
CA VAL A 89 3.95 -15.58 -7.13
C VAL A 89 4.19 -14.10 -6.84
N ILE A 90 3.32 -13.20 -7.32
CA ILE A 90 3.45 -11.75 -7.07
C ILE A 90 3.23 -11.45 -5.58
N LEU A 91 2.24 -12.08 -4.93
CA LEU A 91 1.99 -11.90 -3.49
C LEU A 91 3.17 -12.38 -2.65
N ILE A 92 3.75 -13.54 -2.95
CA ILE A 92 4.94 -14.06 -2.25
C ILE A 92 6.14 -13.12 -2.45
N ALA A 93 6.44 -12.75 -3.70
CA ALA A 93 7.58 -11.87 -4.01
C ALA A 93 7.42 -10.49 -3.37
N GLY A 94 6.22 -9.89 -3.44
CA GLY A 94 5.92 -8.60 -2.84
C GLY A 94 5.95 -8.64 -1.31
N GLY A 95 5.39 -9.68 -0.72
CA GLY A 95 5.42 -9.90 0.74
C GLY A 95 6.84 -10.08 1.26
N LEU A 96 7.67 -10.90 0.60
CA LEU A 96 9.10 -11.05 0.94
C LEU A 96 9.87 -9.72 0.80
N PHE A 97 9.59 -8.96 -0.26
CA PHE A 97 10.18 -7.62 -0.42
C PHE A 97 9.81 -6.70 0.75
N LEU A 98 8.53 -6.68 1.17
CA LEU A 98 8.08 -5.87 2.31
C LEU A 98 8.75 -6.29 3.62
N ILE A 99 8.84 -7.59 3.89
CA ILE A 99 9.50 -8.13 5.08
C ILE A 99 10.96 -7.70 5.09
N ALA A 100 11.70 -7.93 4.00
CA ALA A 100 13.10 -7.55 3.87
C ALA A 100 13.28 -6.03 4.05
N LYS A 101 12.42 -5.22 3.42
CA LYS A 101 12.47 -3.77 3.49
C LYS A 101 12.17 -3.26 4.90
N ALA A 102 11.08 -3.74 5.53
CA ALA A 102 10.72 -3.35 6.89
C ALA A 102 11.82 -3.73 7.90
N THR A 103 12.34 -4.94 7.81
CA THR A 103 13.45 -5.41 8.67
C THR A 103 14.69 -4.54 8.50
N HIS A 104 15.09 -4.24 7.26
CA HIS A 104 16.22 -3.35 7.00
C HIS A 104 16.02 -1.95 7.57
N GLU A 105 14.83 -1.37 7.42
CA GLU A 105 14.50 -0.05 7.97
C GLU A 105 14.52 -0.02 9.50
N ILE A 106 14.00 -1.07 10.13
CA ILE A 106 14.04 -1.24 11.60
C ILE A 106 15.50 -1.32 12.06
N HIS A 107 16.32 -2.14 11.40
CA HIS A 107 17.74 -2.31 11.72
C HIS A 107 18.51 -0.97 11.63
N VAL A 108 18.37 -0.25 10.50
CA VAL A 108 19.01 1.07 10.31
C VAL A 108 18.55 2.08 11.38
N LYS A 109 17.27 2.02 11.78
CA LYS A 109 16.73 2.93 12.80
C LYS A 109 17.26 2.63 14.20
N ILE A 110 17.45 1.36 14.54
CA ILE A 110 17.97 0.92 15.85
C ILE A 110 19.47 1.16 15.95
N GLU A 111 20.23 0.79 14.92
CA GLU A 111 21.70 0.92 14.93
C GLU A 111 22.21 2.35 14.68
N GLY A 112 21.33 3.28 14.38
CA GLY A 112 21.68 4.70 14.26
C GLY A 112 22.62 5.05 13.10
N ARG A 113 22.74 4.20 12.07
CA ARG A 113 23.53 4.50 10.87
C ARG A 113 22.98 5.75 10.17
N ARG A 114 23.76 6.83 10.25
CA ARG A 114 23.48 8.04 9.48
C ARG A 114 23.63 7.72 7.98
N PRO A 115 22.74 8.23 7.11
CA PRO A 115 23.00 8.21 5.67
C PRO A 115 24.28 8.99 5.40
N ASP A 116 25.23 8.39 4.67
CA ASP A 116 26.42 9.09 4.21
C ASP A 116 26.02 10.35 3.40
N GLU A 117 26.64 11.49 3.72
CA GLU A 117 26.40 12.82 3.14
C GLU A 117 27.00 12.96 1.73
N ASP A 118 26.77 12.02 0.84
CA ASP A 118 27.23 12.11 -0.54
C ASP A 118 26.13 12.61 -1.51
N GLY A 119 26.42 13.74 -2.05
CA GLY A 119 25.94 14.65 -3.06
C GLY A 119 24.69 14.36 -3.94
N LYS A 120 24.40 15.34 -4.81
CA LYS A 120 23.22 15.44 -5.70
C LYS A 120 22.93 14.21 -6.57
N ALA A 121 23.93 13.44 -6.98
CA ALA A 121 23.75 12.22 -7.79
C ALA A 121 23.03 11.10 -7.00
N LYS A 122 23.36 10.93 -5.71
CA LYS A 122 22.67 9.99 -4.81
C LYS A 122 21.22 10.43 -4.54
N ALA A 123 20.94 11.74 -4.50
CA ALA A 123 19.57 12.24 -4.31
C ALA A 123 18.66 11.93 -5.51
N VAL A 124 19.16 12.03 -6.74
CA VAL A 124 18.39 11.69 -7.96
C VAL A 124 18.17 10.18 -8.07
N ALA A 125 19.20 9.38 -7.79
CA ALA A 125 19.09 7.93 -7.74
C ALA A 125 18.08 7.50 -6.64
N GLY A 126 18.13 8.14 -5.48
CA GLY A 126 17.18 7.92 -4.39
C GLY A 126 15.74 8.25 -4.77
N PHE A 127 15.51 9.35 -5.50
CA PHE A 127 14.17 9.73 -5.98
C PHE A 127 13.57 8.66 -6.92
N ARG A 128 14.34 8.23 -7.94
CA ARG A 128 13.90 7.19 -8.87
C ARG A 128 13.61 5.88 -8.14
N THR A 129 14.49 5.46 -7.25
CA THR A 129 14.32 4.26 -6.45
C THR A 129 13.07 4.34 -5.58
N ALA A 130 12.81 5.48 -4.93
CA ALA A 130 11.61 5.70 -4.14
C ALA A 130 10.34 5.57 -4.98
N VAL A 131 10.29 6.23 -6.15
CA VAL A 131 9.13 6.19 -7.05
C VAL A 131 8.87 4.77 -7.56
N ILE A 132 9.93 4.04 -7.96
CA ILE A 132 9.82 2.64 -8.41
C ILE A 132 9.32 1.75 -7.27
N GLN A 133 9.86 1.90 -6.05
CA GLN A 133 9.41 1.13 -4.89
C GLN A 133 7.93 1.38 -4.58
N ILE A 134 7.48 2.64 -4.62
CA ILE A 134 6.07 3.00 -4.43
C ILE A 134 5.20 2.31 -5.48
N ALA A 135 5.57 2.40 -6.76
CA ALA A 135 4.81 1.81 -7.85
C ALA A 135 4.75 0.28 -7.76
N LEU A 136 5.87 -0.38 -7.47
CA LEU A 136 5.93 -1.85 -7.35
C LEU A 136 5.08 -2.36 -6.20
N ILE A 137 5.15 -1.71 -5.05
CA ILE A 137 4.37 -2.11 -3.89
C ILE A 137 2.88 -1.85 -4.09
N ASP A 138 2.52 -0.74 -4.75
CA ASP A 138 1.12 -0.50 -5.07
C ASP A 138 0.54 -1.58 -6.00
N ILE A 139 1.31 -2.11 -6.95
CA ILE A 139 0.89 -3.24 -7.79
C ILE A 139 0.58 -4.47 -6.92
N VAL A 140 1.44 -4.78 -5.95
CA VAL A 140 1.24 -5.94 -5.05
C VAL A 140 -0.03 -5.78 -4.22
N PHE A 141 -0.24 -4.62 -3.62
CA PHE A 141 -1.44 -4.35 -2.82
C PHE A 141 -2.72 -4.26 -3.67
N SER A 142 -2.60 -3.78 -4.91
CA SER A 142 -3.74 -3.61 -5.81
C SER A 142 -4.29 -4.91 -6.34
N LEU A 143 -3.47 -5.97 -6.46
CA LEU A 143 -3.93 -7.26 -7.01
C LEU A 143 -5.12 -7.82 -6.24
N ASP A 144 -5.08 -7.75 -4.92
CA ASP A 144 -6.12 -8.28 -4.08
C ASP A 144 -7.39 -7.39 -4.08
N SER A 145 -7.20 -6.07 -4.00
CA SER A 145 -8.31 -5.13 -4.05
C SER A 145 -9.04 -5.15 -5.41
N ILE A 146 -8.30 -5.32 -6.51
CA ILE A 146 -8.88 -5.40 -7.85
C ILE A 146 -9.70 -6.69 -8.01
N ILE A 147 -9.21 -7.84 -7.55
CA ILE A 147 -9.96 -9.10 -7.61
C ILE A 147 -11.25 -8.97 -6.82
N THR A 148 -11.19 -8.37 -5.63
CA THR A 148 -12.38 -8.10 -4.81
C THR A 148 -13.35 -7.13 -5.52
N ALA A 149 -12.83 -6.06 -6.11
CA ALA A 149 -13.62 -5.07 -6.85
C ALA A 149 -14.37 -5.68 -8.05
N ILE A 150 -13.71 -6.58 -8.80
CA ILE A 150 -14.33 -7.30 -9.92
C ILE A 150 -15.50 -8.16 -9.43
N GLY A 151 -15.42 -8.72 -8.22
CA GLY A 151 -16.53 -9.47 -7.61
C GLY A 151 -17.71 -8.60 -7.16
N MET A 152 -17.48 -7.32 -6.88
CA MET A 152 -18.48 -6.42 -6.29
C MET A 152 -19.16 -5.48 -7.30
N ALA A 153 -18.50 -5.09 -8.36
CA ALA A 153 -19.03 -4.15 -9.34
C ALA A 153 -19.11 -4.78 -10.74
N ARG A 154 -20.25 -4.54 -11.41
CA ARG A 154 -20.49 -5.04 -12.78
C ARG A 154 -19.88 -4.14 -13.85
N HIS A 155 -19.57 -2.90 -13.51
CA HIS A 155 -19.09 -1.89 -14.44
C HIS A 155 -17.69 -1.43 -14.11
N ILE A 156 -16.74 -1.64 -15.02
CA ILE A 156 -15.35 -1.20 -14.86
C ILE A 156 -15.23 0.32 -14.62
N GLY A 157 -16.16 1.12 -15.16
CA GLY A 157 -16.19 2.57 -14.94
C GLY A 157 -16.38 2.94 -13.46
N VAL A 158 -17.22 2.20 -12.73
CA VAL A 158 -17.43 2.41 -11.28
C VAL A 158 -16.15 2.10 -10.51
N MET A 159 -15.47 1.00 -10.85
CA MET A 159 -14.19 0.62 -10.24
C MET A 159 -13.11 1.67 -10.49
N ILE A 160 -12.96 2.15 -11.74
CA ILE A 160 -11.97 3.19 -12.08
C ILE A 160 -12.24 4.46 -11.30
N VAL A 161 -13.50 4.90 -11.21
CA VAL A 161 -13.86 6.12 -10.44
C VAL A 161 -13.55 5.93 -8.96
N ALA A 162 -13.84 4.76 -8.37
CA ALA A 162 -13.52 4.46 -6.98
C ALA A 162 -12.01 4.56 -6.72
N VAL A 163 -11.19 3.95 -7.56
CA VAL A 163 -9.72 4.00 -7.48
C VAL A 163 -9.20 5.44 -7.62
N VAL A 164 -9.70 6.19 -8.59
CA VAL A 164 -9.30 7.59 -8.80
C VAL A 164 -9.63 8.44 -7.56
N LEU A 165 -10.83 8.32 -7.02
CA LEU A 165 -11.24 9.03 -5.79
C LEU A 165 -10.34 8.67 -4.60
N ALA A 166 -10.05 7.39 -4.41
CA ALA A 166 -9.17 6.92 -3.34
C ALA A 166 -7.75 7.49 -3.48
N VAL A 167 -7.16 7.46 -4.70
CA VAL A 167 -5.81 8.00 -4.92
C VAL A 167 -5.78 9.52 -4.75
N ILE A 168 -6.80 10.25 -5.21
CA ILE A 168 -6.91 11.69 -4.96
C ILE A 168 -6.90 11.96 -3.45
N PHE A 169 -7.71 11.22 -2.69
CA PHE A 169 -7.73 11.33 -1.23
C PHE A 169 -6.35 11.06 -0.63
N MET A 170 -5.69 9.96 -1.05
CA MET A 170 -4.33 9.63 -0.61
C MET A 170 -3.32 10.74 -0.94
N MET A 171 -3.42 11.38 -2.11
CA MET A 171 -2.56 12.51 -2.48
C MET A 171 -2.70 13.69 -1.52
N PHE A 172 -3.92 14.02 -1.11
CA PHE A 172 -4.16 15.11 -0.16
C PHE A 172 -3.61 14.79 1.24
N PHE A 173 -3.83 13.58 1.73
CA PHE A 173 -3.50 13.21 3.11
C PHE A 173 -2.07 12.67 3.28
N SER A 174 -1.41 12.19 2.22
CA SER A 174 -0.06 11.60 2.31
C SER A 174 0.98 12.51 2.95
N GLY A 175 0.87 13.83 2.71
CA GLY A 175 1.77 14.81 3.31
C GLY A 175 1.57 14.96 4.83
N ALA A 176 0.33 15.01 5.27
CA ALA A 176 -0.01 15.11 6.69
C ALA A 176 0.40 13.84 7.45
N VAL A 177 0.12 12.68 6.88
CA VAL A 177 0.49 11.37 7.46
C VAL A 177 2.02 11.24 7.52
N ALA A 178 2.74 11.57 6.45
CA ALA A 178 4.21 11.52 6.43
C ALA A 178 4.81 12.44 7.51
N GLY A 179 4.33 13.69 7.61
CA GLY A 179 4.79 14.62 8.62
C GLY A 179 4.45 14.20 10.05
N PHE A 180 3.34 13.47 10.25
CA PHE A 180 2.99 12.90 11.54
C PHE A 180 3.93 11.75 11.93
N ILE A 181 4.19 10.83 11.00
CA ILE A 181 5.11 9.70 11.21
C ILE A 181 6.55 10.19 11.47
N GLU A 182 7.00 11.23 10.77
CA GLU A 182 8.34 11.78 10.96
C GLU A 182 8.52 12.42 12.34
N ARG A 183 7.48 13.07 12.86
CA ARG A 183 7.52 13.73 14.18
C ARG A 183 7.43 12.77 15.36
N HIS A 184 6.96 11.54 15.14
CA HIS A 184 6.76 10.54 16.19
C HIS A 184 7.54 9.27 15.90
N PRO A 185 8.78 9.14 16.41
CA PRO A 185 9.65 7.99 16.14
C PRO A 185 9.03 6.64 16.52
N THR A 186 8.21 6.60 17.56
CA THR A 186 7.48 5.41 18.01
C THR A 186 6.40 5.00 16.99
N ILE A 187 5.65 5.96 16.46
CA ILE A 187 4.69 5.73 15.37
C ILE A 187 5.41 5.20 14.12
N LYS A 188 6.64 5.71 13.82
CA LYS A 188 7.44 5.19 12.70
C LYS A 188 7.82 3.74 12.90
N MET A 189 8.23 3.34 14.11
CA MET A 189 8.55 1.95 14.44
C MET A 189 7.31 1.06 14.35
N LEU A 190 6.17 1.54 14.86
CA LEU A 190 4.89 0.86 14.76
C LEU A 190 4.48 0.63 13.30
N ALA A 191 4.62 1.66 12.46
CA ALA A 191 4.35 1.59 11.03
C ALA A 191 5.23 0.57 10.30
N LEU A 192 6.52 0.48 10.64
CA LEU A 192 7.44 -0.53 10.11
C LEU A 192 7.05 -1.95 10.55
N SER A 193 6.62 -2.11 11.80
CA SER A 193 6.13 -3.39 12.31
C SER A 193 4.86 -3.85 11.59
N PHE A 194 3.97 -2.92 11.25
CA PHE A 194 2.79 -3.23 10.44
C PHE A 194 3.13 -3.62 9.00
N LEU A 195 4.09 -2.94 8.37
CA LEU A 195 4.58 -3.35 7.05
C LEU A 195 5.13 -4.78 7.05
N LEU A 196 5.85 -5.16 8.13
CA LEU A 196 6.32 -6.53 8.29
C LEU A 196 5.14 -7.50 8.43
N LEU A 197 4.14 -7.17 9.24
CA LEU A 197 2.94 -8.00 9.44
C LEU A 197 2.15 -8.17 8.13
N VAL A 198 1.96 -7.08 7.37
CA VAL A 198 1.30 -7.13 6.06
C VAL A 198 2.12 -7.96 5.08
N GLY A 199 3.46 -7.84 5.10
CA GLY A 199 4.34 -8.68 4.29
C GLY A 199 4.17 -10.17 4.58
N VAL A 200 4.06 -10.54 5.87
CA VAL A 200 3.79 -11.93 6.28
C VAL A 200 2.42 -12.39 5.79
N ALA A 201 1.38 -11.55 5.92
CA ALA A 201 0.03 -11.88 5.43
C ALA A 201 0.02 -12.11 3.91
N LEU A 202 0.71 -11.27 3.13
CA LEU A 202 0.82 -11.44 1.67
C LEU A 202 1.53 -12.76 1.30
N VAL A 203 2.61 -13.11 2.01
CA VAL A 203 3.28 -14.40 1.80
C VAL A 203 2.35 -15.55 2.12
N ALA A 204 1.62 -15.47 3.25
CA ALA A 204 0.64 -16.49 3.63
C ALA A 204 -0.47 -16.65 2.59
N ASP A 205 -1.03 -15.53 2.09
CA ASP A 205 -2.03 -15.52 1.02
C ASP A 205 -1.50 -16.17 -0.27
N GLY A 206 -0.25 -15.88 -0.65
CA GLY A 206 0.40 -16.47 -1.81
C GLY A 206 0.64 -17.98 -1.66
N PHE A 207 0.70 -18.51 -0.43
CA PHE A 207 0.71 -19.95 -0.14
C PHE A 207 -0.70 -20.53 0.09
N GLY A 208 -1.74 -19.80 -0.27
CA GLY A 208 -3.14 -20.24 -0.10
C GLY A 208 -3.63 -20.23 1.35
N LYS A 209 -2.90 -19.58 2.28
CA LYS A 209 -3.30 -19.41 3.68
C LYS A 209 -3.88 -18.01 3.89
N HIS A 210 -5.16 -17.89 3.67
CA HIS A 210 -5.84 -16.60 3.80
C HIS A 210 -5.90 -16.13 5.26
N ILE A 211 -5.30 -14.97 5.53
CA ILE A 211 -5.40 -14.26 6.81
C ILE A 211 -6.38 -13.11 6.63
N ASP A 212 -7.47 -13.12 7.39
CA ASP A 212 -8.44 -12.03 7.33
C ASP A 212 -7.79 -10.71 7.76
N ARG A 213 -7.77 -9.76 6.84
CA ARG A 213 -7.18 -8.42 7.04
C ARG A 213 -7.86 -7.63 8.15
N GLY A 214 -9.11 -7.97 8.50
CA GLY A 214 -9.81 -7.37 9.62
C GLY A 214 -9.04 -7.48 10.92
N TYR A 215 -8.41 -8.63 11.20
CA TYR A 215 -7.56 -8.81 12.39
C TYR A 215 -6.32 -7.90 12.36
N ILE A 216 -5.70 -7.74 11.20
CA ILE A 216 -4.53 -6.87 11.02
C ILE A 216 -4.93 -5.42 11.26
N TYR A 217 -6.01 -4.95 10.63
CA TYR A 217 -6.50 -3.57 10.81
C TYR A 217 -6.97 -3.28 12.23
N PHE A 218 -7.61 -4.26 12.89
CA PHE A 218 -7.95 -4.12 14.31
C PHE A 218 -6.70 -3.97 15.18
N ALA A 219 -5.68 -4.83 14.99
CA ALA A 219 -4.43 -4.76 15.73
C ALA A 219 -3.70 -3.43 15.48
N MET A 220 -3.68 -2.95 14.22
CA MET A 220 -3.13 -1.64 13.85
C MET A 220 -3.86 -0.52 14.55
N GLY A 221 -5.19 -0.47 14.44
CA GLY A 221 -6.02 0.56 15.06
C GLY A 221 -5.85 0.61 16.58
N PHE A 222 -5.83 -0.55 17.23
CA PHE A 222 -5.60 -0.66 18.67
C PHE A 222 -4.21 -0.15 19.07
N SER A 223 -3.18 -0.55 18.33
CA SER A 223 -1.80 -0.13 18.62
C SER A 223 -1.61 1.38 18.44
N VAL A 224 -2.18 1.96 17.37
CA VAL A 224 -2.17 3.42 17.15
C VAL A 224 -2.93 4.15 18.25
N PHE A 225 -4.05 3.60 18.71
CA PHE A 225 -4.81 4.18 19.82
C PHE A 225 -4.00 4.17 21.12
N VAL A 226 -3.34 3.06 21.45
CA VAL A 226 -2.47 2.97 22.63
C VAL A 226 -1.32 3.98 22.52
N GLU A 227 -0.68 4.08 21.38
CA GLU A 227 0.42 5.02 21.18
C GLU A 227 -0.03 6.49 21.25
N TRP A 228 -1.23 6.78 20.73
CA TRP A 228 -1.83 8.12 20.91
C TRP A 228 -2.05 8.47 22.38
N LEU A 229 -2.51 7.51 23.20
CA LEU A 229 -2.63 7.71 24.65
C LEU A 229 -1.27 7.95 25.31
N ASN A 230 -0.23 7.21 24.91
CA ASN A 230 1.13 7.39 25.42
C ASN A 230 1.67 8.80 25.11
N ILE A 231 1.55 9.25 23.85
CA ILE A 231 1.95 10.60 23.43
C ILE A 231 1.23 11.65 24.27
N LYS A 232 -0.08 11.50 24.47
CA LYS A 232 -0.89 12.44 25.26
C LYS A 232 -0.51 12.45 26.75
N ALA A 233 -0.16 11.30 27.30
CA ALA A 233 0.29 11.18 28.69
C ALA A 233 1.66 11.85 28.91
N HIS A 234 2.59 11.70 27.96
CA HIS A 234 3.92 12.34 28.04
C HIS A 234 3.87 13.86 27.81
N ALA A 235 2.95 14.35 26.99
CA ALA A 235 2.77 15.80 26.78
C ALA A 235 2.23 16.56 27.99
N ARG A 236 1.75 15.85 29.03
CA ARG A 236 1.25 16.43 30.28
C ARG A 236 2.27 16.42 31.44
N ARG A 237 3.45 15.87 31.21
CA ARG A 237 4.61 15.93 32.12
C ARG A 237 5.64 16.94 31.63
#